data_1b78acf3d5a289a4bdb2e787eb16674b
#
_entry.id   1b78acf3d5a289a4bdb2e787eb16674b
#
_cell.length_a   1.000
_cell.length_b   1.000
_cell.length_c   1.000
_cell.angle_alpha   90.00
_cell.angle_beta   90.00
_cell.angle_gamma   90.00
#
_symmetry.space_group_name_H-M   'P 1'
#
loop_
_entity.id
_entity.type
_entity.pdbx_description
1 polymer ?
#
loop_
_entity_poly.entity_id
_entity_poly.type
_entity_poly.pdbx_seq_one_letter_code
_entity_poly.pdbx_strand_id
1 'polypeptide(L)'
;MGIKRVLVVDDSATERHIIGEILSKKGFEVSFAEDGEKGVAQTKLSKPDLVIMDVVMPGMNGFQATRAISNDPETKHIPVIICTTKDQETDKVWGVRQGAKDYVVKPVKEADLLSKIAALG
;
A
#
# COMPACT_ATOMS: atom_id res chain seq x y z
N MET A 1 5.28 -6.38 18.57
CA MET A 1 4.58 -6.81 17.40
C MET A 1 4.88 -5.95 16.22
N GLY A 2 5.52 -6.31 15.30
CA GLY A 2 5.85 -5.60 14.11
C GLY A 2 4.94 -6.01 12.95
N ILE A 3 5.18 -5.40 11.80
CA ILE A 3 4.52 -5.75 10.56
C ILE A 3 5.15 -7.03 10.03
N LYS A 4 4.32 -8.01 9.69
CA LYS A 4 4.77 -9.30 9.12
C LYS A 4 4.11 -9.59 7.78
N ARG A 5 2.83 -9.30 7.66
CA ARG A 5 2.03 -9.61 6.47
C ARG A 5 1.71 -8.33 5.73
N VAL A 6 2.14 -8.26 4.47
CA VAL A 6 1.96 -7.07 3.63
C VAL A 6 1.17 -7.44 2.39
N LEU A 7 0.13 -6.66 2.10
CA LEU A 7 -0.62 -6.77 0.85
C LEU A 7 -0.14 -5.68 -0.09
N VAL A 8 0.26 -6.05 -1.29
CA VAL A 8 0.67 -5.10 -2.34
C VAL A 8 -0.45 -5.01 -3.37
N VAL A 9 -0.99 -3.82 -3.55
CA VAL A 9 -2.07 -3.54 -4.51
C VAL A 9 -1.52 -2.68 -5.63
N ASP A 10 -1.43 -3.25 -6.83
CA ASP A 10 -0.88 -2.57 -7.99
C ASP A 10 -1.37 -3.32 -9.24
N ASP A 11 -1.79 -2.60 -10.27
CA ASP A 11 -2.26 -3.24 -11.50
C ASP A 11 -1.13 -3.73 -12.40
N SER A 12 0.11 -3.32 -12.14
CA SER A 12 1.27 -3.75 -12.91
C SER A 12 1.90 -5.00 -12.29
N ALA A 13 1.95 -6.09 -13.05
CA ALA A 13 2.61 -7.31 -12.62
C ALA A 13 4.10 -7.08 -12.33
N THR A 14 4.75 -6.24 -13.14
CA THR A 14 6.16 -5.90 -12.97
C THR A 14 6.40 -5.18 -11.64
N GLU A 15 5.55 -4.20 -11.31
CA GLU A 15 5.67 -3.47 -10.05
C GLU A 15 5.39 -4.36 -8.86
N ARG A 16 4.37 -5.23 -8.95
CA ARG A 16 4.10 -6.20 -7.88
C ARG A 16 5.32 -7.08 -7.63
N HIS A 17 5.97 -7.52 -8.70
CA HIS A 17 7.17 -8.34 -8.58
C HIS A 17 8.31 -7.59 -7.90
N ILE A 18 8.57 -6.35 -8.32
CA ILE A 18 9.65 -5.52 -7.75
C ILE A 18 9.44 -5.31 -6.25
N ILE A 19 8.25 -4.85 -5.88
CA ILE A 19 7.94 -4.59 -4.48
C ILE A 19 7.93 -5.88 -3.66
N GLY A 20 7.35 -6.93 -4.22
CA GLY A 20 7.31 -8.24 -3.58
C GLY A 20 8.69 -8.81 -3.29
N GLU A 21 9.64 -8.65 -4.22
CA GLU A 21 11.01 -9.10 -4.02
C GLU A 21 11.69 -8.34 -2.89
N ILE A 22 11.53 -7.02 -2.85
CA ILE A 22 12.10 -6.19 -1.79
C ILE A 22 11.62 -6.69 -0.43
N LEU A 23 10.32 -6.90 -0.31
CA LEU A 23 9.71 -7.27 0.97
C LEU A 23 10.02 -8.71 1.36
N SER A 24 9.96 -9.64 0.40
CA SER A 24 10.23 -11.05 0.67
C SER A 24 11.65 -11.29 1.16
N LYS A 25 12.62 -10.57 0.58
CA LYS A 25 14.02 -10.67 1.01
C LYS A 25 14.22 -10.26 2.47
N LYS A 26 13.35 -9.43 2.99
CA LYS A 26 13.42 -8.98 4.38
C LYS A 26 12.54 -9.78 5.32
N GLY A 27 11.96 -10.87 4.85
CA GLY A 27 11.20 -11.79 5.69
C GLY A 27 9.72 -11.48 5.83
N PHE A 28 9.19 -10.51 5.07
CA PHE A 28 7.75 -10.25 5.09
C PHE A 28 7.00 -11.31 4.28
N GLU A 29 5.82 -11.67 4.76
CA GLU A 29 4.88 -12.47 3.96
C GLU A 29 4.11 -11.53 3.07
N VAL A 30 4.22 -11.71 1.75
CA VAL A 30 3.63 -10.79 0.77
C VAL A 30 2.49 -11.45 0.04
N SER A 31 1.38 -10.74 -0.06
CA SER A 31 0.26 -11.13 -0.91
C SER A 31 -0.02 -9.98 -1.88
N PHE A 32 -0.81 -10.25 -2.91
CA PHE A 32 -1.00 -9.30 -4.00
C PHE A 32 -2.47 -9.16 -4.37
N ALA A 33 -2.85 -7.94 -4.79
CA ALA A 33 -4.12 -7.69 -5.45
C ALA A 33 -3.85 -6.81 -6.67
N GLU A 34 -4.58 -7.02 -7.74
CA GLU A 34 -4.29 -6.39 -9.02
C GLU A 34 -5.10 -5.13 -9.32
N ASP A 35 -6.04 -4.76 -8.44
CA ASP A 35 -6.79 -3.50 -8.57
C ASP A 35 -7.30 -3.04 -7.21
N GLY A 36 -7.87 -1.84 -7.18
CA GLY A 36 -8.31 -1.23 -5.93
C GLY A 36 -9.44 -1.98 -5.25
N GLU A 37 -10.41 -2.43 -6.03
CA GLU A 37 -11.57 -3.15 -5.48
C GLU A 37 -11.15 -4.48 -4.86
N LYS A 38 -10.30 -5.22 -5.56
CA LYS A 38 -9.76 -6.48 -5.03
C LYS A 38 -8.89 -6.23 -3.80
N GLY A 39 -8.13 -5.12 -3.82
CA GLY A 39 -7.31 -4.73 -2.68
C GLY A 39 -8.14 -4.47 -1.43
N VAL A 40 -9.23 -3.73 -1.56
CA VAL A 40 -10.13 -3.47 -0.44
C VAL A 40 -10.76 -4.76 0.07
N ALA A 41 -11.26 -5.58 -0.85
CA ALA A 41 -11.90 -6.85 -0.49
C ALA A 41 -10.92 -7.79 0.23
N GLN A 42 -9.70 -7.90 -0.28
CA GLN A 42 -8.68 -8.76 0.32
C GLN A 42 -8.21 -8.22 1.67
N THR A 43 -8.15 -6.92 1.83
CA THR A 43 -7.80 -6.29 3.12
C THR A 43 -8.83 -6.66 4.18
N LYS A 44 -10.11 -6.65 3.84
CA LYS A 44 -11.18 -7.04 4.76
C LYS A 44 -11.11 -8.53 5.10
N LEU A 45 -10.79 -9.35 4.11
CA LEU A 45 -10.80 -10.81 4.27
C LEU A 45 -9.58 -11.31 5.05
N SER A 46 -8.39 -10.87 4.69
CA SER A 46 -7.14 -11.42 5.26
C SER A 46 -6.53 -10.58 6.37
N LYS A 47 -6.96 -9.32 6.53
CA LYS A 47 -6.46 -8.43 7.57
C LYS A 47 -4.93 -8.38 7.64
N PRO A 48 -4.25 -7.91 6.58
CA PRO A 48 -2.79 -7.80 6.61
C PRO A 48 -2.36 -6.75 7.63
N ASP A 49 -1.08 -6.74 7.96
CA ASP A 49 -0.53 -5.75 8.89
C ASP A 49 -0.26 -4.41 8.20
N LEU A 50 -0.13 -4.42 6.87
CA LEU A 50 0.18 -3.23 6.08
C LEU A 50 -0.32 -3.44 4.65
N VAL A 51 -0.80 -2.36 4.03
CA VAL A 51 -1.14 -2.34 2.60
C VAL A 51 -0.24 -1.33 1.89
N ILE A 52 0.39 -1.78 0.80
CA ILE A 52 1.13 -0.91 -0.12
C ILE A 52 0.19 -0.69 -1.31
N MET A 53 -0.19 0.56 -1.56
CA MET A 53 -1.26 0.88 -2.51
C MET A 53 -0.78 1.80 -3.62
N ASP A 54 -0.89 1.35 -4.87
CA ASP A 54 -0.68 2.24 -6.02
C ASP A 54 -1.92 3.11 -6.21
N VAL A 55 -1.75 4.26 -6.87
CA VAL A 55 -2.85 5.20 -7.11
C VAL A 55 -3.48 4.99 -8.48
N VAL A 56 -2.65 4.90 -9.53
CA VAL A 56 -3.13 4.87 -10.91
C VAL A 56 -3.51 3.45 -11.29
N MET A 57 -4.79 3.14 -11.17
CA MET A 57 -5.34 1.83 -11.49
C MET A 57 -6.70 2.01 -12.17
N PRO A 58 -7.09 1.07 -13.07
CA PRO A 58 -8.42 1.15 -13.69
C PRO A 58 -9.51 0.93 -12.64
N GLY A 59 -10.66 1.55 -12.84
CA GLY A 59 -11.77 1.47 -11.88
C GLY A 59 -11.48 2.30 -10.64
N MET A 60 -11.55 1.69 -9.47
CA MET A 60 -11.25 2.35 -8.22
C MET A 60 -9.76 2.68 -8.13
N ASN A 61 -9.41 3.96 -7.99
CA ASN A 61 -8.01 4.33 -7.84
C ASN A 61 -7.53 4.14 -6.39
N GLY A 62 -6.21 4.26 -6.18
CA GLY A 62 -5.62 4.01 -4.87
C GLY A 62 -6.04 4.99 -3.78
N PHE A 63 -6.38 6.22 -4.12
CA PHE A 63 -6.91 7.17 -3.14
C PHE A 63 -8.27 6.72 -2.64
N GLN A 64 -9.13 6.29 -3.54
CA GLN A 64 -10.46 5.78 -3.20
C GLN A 64 -10.36 4.49 -2.38
N ALA A 65 -9.46 3.60 -2.76
CA ALA A 65 -9.23 2.36 -2.03
C ALA A 65 -8.71 2.63 -0.62
N THR A 66 -7.76 3.56 -0.48
CA THR A 66 -7.21 3.95 0.81
C THR A 66 -8.32 4.51 1.71
N ARG A 67 -9.18 5.36 1.16
CA ARG A 67 -10.31 5.91 1.92
C ARG A 67 -11.26 4.82 2.38
N ALA A 68 -11.56 3.86 1.52
CA ALA A 68 -12.44 2.74 1.88
C ALA A 68 -11.86 1.92 3.03
N ILE A 69 -10.55 1.65 3.00
CA ILE A 69 -9.87 0.92 4.06
C ILE A 69 -9.87 1.73 5.37
N SER A 70 -9.57 3.02 5.27
CA SER A 70 -9.43 3.90 6.45
C SER A 70 -10.75 4.22 7.13
N ASN A 71 -11.86 4.17 6.39
CA ASN A 71 -13.18 4.49 6.93
C ASN A 71 -13.98 3.28 7.42
N ASP A 72 -13.52 2.08 7.13
CA ASP A 72 -14.21 0.86 7.55
C ASP A 72 -13.74 0.48 8.95
N PRO A 73 -14.66 0.31 9.92
CA PRO A 73 -14.29 -0.10 11.28
C PRO A 73 -13.46 -1.38 11.34
N GLU A 74 -13.64 -2.28 10.39
CA GLU A 74 -12.90 -3.54 10.36
C GLU A 74 -11.47 -3.41 9.87
N THR A 75 -11.15 -2.35 9.11
CA THR A 75 -9.84 -2.20 8.46
C THR A 75 -9.14 -0.88 8.77
N LYS A 76 -9.81 0.05 9.45
CA LYS A 76 -9.25 1.40 9.70
C LYS A 76 -7.93 1.39 10.47
N HIS A 77 -7.66 0.34 11.22
CA HIS A 77 -6.42 0.20 11.99
C HIS A 77 -5.24 -0.27 11.14
N ILE A 78 -5.50 -0.73 9.91
CA ILE A 78 -4.45 -1.25 9.02
C ILE A 78 -3.80 -0.07 8.31
N PRO A 79 -2.49 0.16 8.50
CA PRO A 79 -1.82 1.28 7.82
C PRO A 79 -1.72 1.05 6.33
N VAL A 80 -1.82 2.13 5.56
CA VAL A 80 -1.64 2.13 4.12
C VAL A 80 -0.47 3.05 3.79
N ILE A 81 0.49 2.56 3.01
CA ILE A 81 1.54 3.37 2.41
C ILE A 81 1.21 3.44 0.91
N ILE A 82 1.07 4.66 0.38
CA ILE A 82 0.87 4.84 -1.05
C ILE A 82 2.21 4.74 -1.75
N CYS A 83 2.25 4.02 -2.88
CA CYS A 83 3.46 3.82 -3.66
C CYS A 83 3.11 3.99 -5.13
N THR A 84 3.50 5.12 -5.73
CA THR A 84 3.02 5.51 -7.05
C THR A 84 4.01 6.44 -7.76
N THR A 85 3.80 6.63 -9.08
CA THR A 85 4.58 7.60 -9.87
C THR A 85 4.12 9.04 -9.66
N LYS A 86 2.97 9.26 -9.03
CA LYS A 86 2.47 10.62 -8.76
C LYS A 86 3.33 11.26 -7.66
N ASP A 87 4.09 12.27 -8.01
CA ASP A 87 5.12 12.84 -7.13
C ASP A 87 4.88 14.29 -6.70
N GLN A 88 3.72 14.85 -7.03
CA GLN A 88 3.42 16.23 -6.68
C GLN A 88 3.04 16.36 -5.21
N GLU A 89 3.35 17.52 -4.63
CA GLU A 89 3.03 17.78 -3.23
C GLU A 89 1.53 17.66 -2.97
N THR A 90 0.72 18.10 -3.93
CA THR A 90 -0.74 17.97 -3.82
C THR A 90 -1.19 16.52 -3.80
N ASP A 91 -0.52 15.64 -4.54
CA ASP A 91 -0.82 14.20 -4.52
C ASP A 91 -0.55 13.62 -3.14
N LYS A 92 0.58 13.99 -2.54
CA LYS A 92 0.97 13.51 -1.20
C LYS A 92 -0.01 13.97 -0.13
N VAL A 93 -0.39 15.24 -0.18
CA VAL A 93 -1.36 15.80 0.76
C VAL A 93 -2.70 15.07 0.61
N TRP A 94 -3.14 14.82 -0.63
CA TRP A 94 -4.38 14.13 -0.90
C TRP A 94 -4.36 12.70 -0.36
N GLY A 95 -3.23 12.00 -0.55
CA GLY A 95 -3.06 10.64 -0.01
C GLY A 95 -3.22 10.59 1.50
N VAL A 96 -2.56 11.50 2.20
CA VAL A 96 -2.66 11.58 3.66
C VAL A 96 -4.10 11.88 4.09
N ARG A 97 -4.79 12.75 3.37
CA ARG A 97 -6.21 13.05 3.65
C ARG A 97 -7.11 11.84 3.50
N GLN A 98 -6.77 10.92 2.61
CA GLN A 98 -7.53 9.68 2.45
C GLN A 98 -7.20 8.65 3.55
N GLY A 99 -6.21 8.92 4.36
CA GLY A 99 -5.85 8.07 5.48
C GLY A 99 -4.51 7.34 5.34
N ALA A 100 -3.75 7.60 4.27
CA ALA A 100 -2.43 6.98 4.12
C ALA A 100 -1.49 7.48 5.21
N LYS A 101 -0.67 6.56 5.72
CA LYS A 101 0.31 6.89 6.76
C LYS A 101 1.61 7.42 6.18
N ASP A 102 1.93 7.04 4.94
CA ASP A 102 3.13 7.51 4.28
C ASP A 102 2.99 7.37 2.77
N TYR A 103 4.00 7.85 2.03
CA TYR A 103 3.95 7.98 0.60
C TYR A 103 5.33 7.68 0.01
N VAL A 104 5.39 6.78 -0.97
CA VAL A 104 6.63 6.43 -1.67
C VAL A 104 6.45 6.71 -3.15
N VAL A 105 7.41 7.41 -3.75
CA VAL A 105 7.37 7.73 -5.18
C VAL A 105 8.19 6.69 -5.94
N LYS A 106 7.62 6.15 -7.03
CA LYS A 106 8.32 5.21 -7.92
C LYS A 106 9.32 5.96 -8.79
N PRO A 107 10.43 5.35 -9.18
CA PRO A 107 10.81 3.96 -8.92
C PRO A 107 11.14 3.72 -7.44
N VAL A 108 10.71 2.58 -6.93
CA VAL A 108 10.85 2.26 -5.51
C VAL A 108 12.31 2.04 -5.16
N LYS A 109 12.77 2.77 -4.14
CA LYS A 109 14.09 2.54 -3.57
C LYS A 109 13.91 1.68 -2.32
N GLU A 110 14.63 0.59 -2.26
CA GLU A 110 14.49 -0.39 -1.18
C GLU A 110 14.64 0.27 0.19
N ALA A 111 15.70 1.05 0.38
CA ALA A 111 15.96 1.71 1.67
C ALA A 111 14.84 2.65 2.08
N ASP A 112 14.25 3.39 1.12
CA ASP A 112 13.17 4.32 1.39
C ASP A 112 11.90 3.57 1.84
N LEU A 113 11.51 2.54 1.09
CA LEU A 113 10.33 1.75 1.45
C LEU A 113 10.50 1.09 2.81
N LEU A 114 11.64 0.44 3.03
CA LEU A 114 11.88 -0.27 4.28
C LEU A 114 11.94 0.67 5.48
N SER A 115 12.51 1.87 5.32
CA SER A 115 12.56 2.83 6.41
C SER A 115 11.16 3.32 6.81
N LYS A 116 10.29 3.50 5.82
CA LYS A 116 8.91 3.93 6.09
C LYS A 116 8.09 2.85 6.75
N ILE A 117 8.32 1.59 6.37
CA ILE A 117 7.67 0.47 7.06
C ILE A 117 8.17 0.39 8.50
N ALA A 118 9.46 0.52 8.72
CA ALA A 118 10.04 0.49 10.07
C ALA A 118 9.47 1.59 10.96
N ALA A 119 9.18 2.75 10.40
CA ALA A 119 8.61 3.89 11.13
C ALA A 119 7.19 3.61 11.64
N LEU A 120 6.49 2.66 11.06
CA LEU A 120 5.14 2.30 11.48
C LEU A 120 5.12 1.37 12.69
N GLY A 121 6.21 0.77 12.99
CA GLY A 121 6.26 -0.10 14.10
C GLY A 121 7.16 -1.24 14.01
#